data_31666d46aea8f54e8af0266c29a6e806
#
_entry.id   31666d46aea8f54e8af0266c29a6e806
#
_cell.length_a   1.000
_cell.length_b   1.000
_cell.length_c   1.000
_cell.angle_alpha   90.00
_cell.angle_beta   90.00
_cell.angle_gamma   90.00
#
_symmetry.space_group_name_H-M   'P 1'
#
loop_
_entity.id
_entity.type
_entity.pdbx_description
1 polymer ?
#
loop_
_entity_poly.entity_id
_entity_poly.type
_entity_poly.pdbx_seq_one_letter_code
_entity_poly.pdbx_strand_id
1 'polypeptide(L)'
;TYVLVEPDGTTHRHDKDQPTMVENAFYVGGTDQGLAATNAGNIGMAVCWETIRTRTAPRLAGKVDVLMTGSHWWSPPMNWKFGRHTWEKMNAYNADFMKRTPGVFAAMIGAPNMHAAHCGEVTGQYQLSSKWITARAQLELMGETQITDATGSILARRLRQEGPGFVQAEITLGAQNPAPPPKGFWVEKMPLMFRIFWYHQNFVASRSYQEAKRKGLLSTYDFSRNAPLK
;
A
#
# COMPACT_ATOMS: atom_id res chain seq x y z
N THR A 1 7.21 6.50 0.16
CA THR A 1 6.75 7.90 0.07
C THR A 1 5.78 8.06 -1.09
N TYR A 2 4.68 8.76 -0.89
CA TYR A 2 3.79 9.27 -1.93
C TYR A 2 4.11 10.75 -2.14
N VAL A 3 4.20 11.18 -3.38
CA VAL A 3 4.42 12.60 -3.72
C VAL A 3 3.32 13.03 -4.66
N LEU A 4 2.58 14.06 -4.25
CA LEU A 4 1.60 14.74 -5.07
C LEU A 4 2.21 16.06 -5.55
N VAL A 5 2.12 16.34 -6.83
CA VAL A 5 2.61 17.57 -7.45
C VAL A 5 1.43 18.31 -8.06
N GLU A 6 1.20 19.55 -7.66
CA GLU A 6 0.17 20.42 -8.24
C GLU A 6 0.66 21.05 -9.55
N PRO A 7 -0.25 21.55 -10.41
CA PRO A 7 0.14 22.17 -11.69
C PRO A 7 1.09 23.36 -11.57
N ASP A 8 1.10 24.05 -10.44
CA ASP A 8 2.01 25.18 -10.17
C ASP A 8 3.38 24.74 -9.64
N GLY A 9 3.60 23.41 -9.48
CA GLY A 9 4.82 22.82 -8.96
C GLY A 9 4.84 22.64 -7.44
N THR A 10 3.79 23.05 -6.72
CA THR A 10 3.66 22.77 -5.28
C THR A 10 3.66 21.28 -5.04
N THR A 11 4.41 20.82 -4.05
CA THR A 11 4.56 19.40 -3.72
C THR A 11 4.06 19.09 -2.33
N HIS A 12 3.28 18.00 -2.24
CA HIS A 12 2.85 17.42 -0.98
C HIS A 12 3.45 16.02 -0.84
N ARG A 13 3.89 15.69 0.35
CA ARG A 13 4.54 14.41 0.63
C ARG A 13 3.81 13.67 1.74
N HIS A 14 3.64 12.37 1.55
CA HIS A 14 3.18 11.45 2.57
C HIS A 14 4.16 10.29 2.70
N ASP A 15 4.70 10.08 3.87
CA ASP A 15 5.53 8.92 4.18
C ASP A 15 4.67 7.83 4.84
N LYS A 16 4.69 6.64 4.24
CA LYS A 16 3.95 5.47 4.74
C LYS A 16 4.13 5.31 6.26
N ASP A 17 3.05 5.24 6.99
CA ASP A 17 3.03 5.26 8.46
C ASP A 17 3.74 4.05 9.12
N GLN A 18 3.73 2.91 8.45
CA GLN A 18 4.41 1.69 8.90
C GLN A 18 4.87 0.87 7.70
N PRO A 19 6.17 0.57 7.61
CA PRO A 19 6.70 -0.33 6.60
C PRO A 19 6.00 -1.70 6.64
N THR A 20 5.87 -2.33 5.47
CA THR A 20 5.20 -3.63 5.34
C THR A 20 6.24 -4.75 5.28
N MET A 21 6.23 -5.64 6.27
CA MET A 21 7.09 -6.84 6.28
C MET A 21 8.55 -6.52 5.96
N VAL A 22 9.04 -6.96 4.79
CA VAL A 22 10.44 -6.78 4.35
C VAL A 22 10.87 -5.30 4.25
N GLU A 23 9.93 -4.38 4.05
CA GLU A 23 10.22 -2.95 3.97
C GLU A 23 10.85 -2.41 5.27
N ASN A 24 10.55 -3.04 6.42
CA ASN A 24 11.16 -2.70 7.71
C ASN A 24 12.69 -2.87 7.74
N ALA A 25 13.29 -3.54 6.75
CA ALA A 25 14.73 -3.64 6.61
C ALA A 25 15.38 -2.40 6.00
N PHE A 26 14.60 -1.51 5.39
CA PHE A 26 15.09 -0.39 4.59
C PHE A 26 14.77 0.98 5.14
N TYR A 27 13.62 1.15 5.83
CA TYR A 27 13.19 2.44 6.34
C TYR A 27 12.27 2.31 7.57
N VAL A 28 12.04 3.41 8.25
CA VAL A 28 11.07 3.55 9.34
C VAL A 28 9.82 4.26 8.84
N GLY A 29 8.70 4.11 9.55
CA GLY A 29 7.45 4.76 9.18
C GLY A 29 7.44 6.26 9.39
N GLY A 30 6.63 6.96 8.59
CA GLY A 30 6.33 8.38 8.74
C GLY A 30 5.29 8.66 9.81
N THR A 31 5.11 9.95 10.13
CA THR A 31 4.18 10.41 11.17
C THR A 31 3.17 11.44 10.67
N ASP A 32 3.26 11.83 9.40
CA ASP A 32 2.33 12.77 8.80
C ASP A 32 0.92 12.16 8.61
N GLN A 33 -0.06 13.00 8.36
CA GLN A 33 -1.47 12.58 8.26
C GLN A 33 -1.84 12.00 6.89
N GLY A 34 -1.02 12.20 5.85
CA GLY A 34 -1.37 11.87 4.48
C GLY A 34 -2.49 12.75 3.91
N LEU A 35 -2.58 13.99 4.37
CA LEU A 35 -3.57 14.97 3.95
C LEU A 35 -2.88 16.12 3.22
N ALA A 36 -3.30 16.41 2.01
CA ALA A 36 -2.87 17.57 1.22
C ALA A 36 -4.05 18.50 0.97
N ALA A 37 -3.95 19.73 1.44
CA ALA A 37 -4.88 20.79 1.04
C ALA A 37 -4.38 21.41 -0.28
N THR A 38 -5.18 21.26 -1.34
CA THR A 38 -4.84 21.71 -2.70
C THR A 38 -5.92 22.64 -3.26
N ASN A 39 -5.63 23.28 -4.37
CA ASN A 39 -6.61 24.08 -5.11
C ASN A 39 -7.79 23.25 -5.65
N ALA A 40 -7.63 21.95 -5.80
CA ALA A 40 -8.67 21.02 -6.25
C ALA A 40 -9.49 20.39 -5.08
N GLY A 41 -9.22 20.78 -3.84
CA GLY A 41 -9.82 20.24 -2.64
C GLY A 41 -8.82 19.50 -1.74
N ASN A 42 -9.31 18.86 -0.70
CA ASN A 42 -8.51 18.09 0.23
C ASN A 42 -8.27 16.68 -0.34
N ILE A 43 -7.01 16.35 -0.59
CA ILE A 43 -6.61 15.04 -1.12
C ILE A 43 -6.04 14.18 0.00
N GLY A 44 -6.59 12.98 0.16
CA GLY A 44 -6.07 11.97 1.08
C GLY A 44 -5.10 11.03 0.36
N MET A 45 -3.92 10.83 0.95
CA MET A 45 -2.89 9.94 0.44
C MET A 45 -2.73 8.72 1.35
N ALA A 46 -2.67 7.52 0.76
CA ALA A 46 -2.33 6.30 1.48
C ALA A 46 -1.59 5.32 0.58
N VAL A 47 -0.58 4.64 1.14
CA VAL A 47 0.34 3.78 0.40
C VAL A 47 0.16 2.32 0.79
N CYS A 48 -0.26 1.49 -0.17
CA CYS A 48 -0.28 0.04 -0.08
C CYS A 48 -1.08 -0.45 1.17
N TRP A 49 -0.44 -1.12 2.11
CA TRP A 49 -1.11 -1.69 3.30
C TRP A 49 -1.65 -0.68 4.30
N GLU A 50 -1.47 0.60 4.10
CA GLU A 50 -2.21 1.62 4.85
C GLU A 50 -3.71 1.51 4.60
N THR A 51 -4.12 1.13 3.39
CA THR A 51 -5.54 0.98 3.01
C THR A 51 -6.26 -0.18 3.71
N ILE A 52 -5.53 -1.11 4.33
CA ILE A 52 -6.09 -2.26 5.05
C ILE A 52 -5.92 -2.20 6.56
N ARG A 53 -5.42 -1.08 7.08
CA ARG A 53 -5.24 -0.87 8.52
C ARG A 53 -6.25 0.14 9.05
N THR A 54 -6.98 -0.24 10.09
CA THR A 54 -8.05 0.60 10.67
C THR A 54 -7.55 1.94 11.18
N ARG A 55 -6.29 2.02 11.60
CA ARG A 55 -5.69 3.26 12.10
C ARG A 55 -5.50 4.34 11.04
N THR A 56 -5.52 4.00 9.76
CA THR A 56 -5.44 4.96 8.65
C THR A 56 -6.74 5.78 8.54
N ALA A 57 -7.89 5.16 8.80
CA ALA A 57 -9.19 5.82 8.64
C ALA A 57 -9.35 7.10 9.47
N PRO A 58 -9.05 7.16 10.77
CA PRO A 58 -9.22 8.39 11.57
C PRO A 58 -8.40 9.58 11.09
N ARG A 59 -7.33 9.33 10.33
CA ARG A 59 -6.51 10.40 9.76
C ARG A 59 -7.25 11.14 8.64
N LEU A 60 -8.04 10.42 7.84
CA LEU A 60 -8.61 10.88 6.58
C LEU A 60 -10.14 10.96 6.56
N ALA A 61 -10.84 10.12 7.36
CA ALA A 61 -12.29 9.99 7.32
C ALA A 61 -13.01 11.33 7.53
N GLY A 62 -13.89 11.70 6.60
CA GLY A 62 -14.65 12.94 6.61
C GLY A 62 -13.85 14.22 6.41
N LYS A 63 -12.56 14.13 6.06
CA LYS A 63 -11.66 15.30 5.93
C LYS A 63 -11.18 15.52 4.49
N VAL A 64 -11.42 14.57 3.60
CA VAL A 64 -10.89 14.59 2.24
C VAL A 64 -12.00 14.53 1.21
N ASP A 65 -11.79 15.20 0.09
CA ASP A 65 -12.73 15.25 -1.03
C ASP A 65 -12.49 14.11 -2.02
N VAL A 66 -11.25 13.61 -2.06
CA VAL A 66 -10.84 12.47 -2.89
C VAL A 66 -9.62 11.77 -2.28
N LEU A 67 -9.53 10.48 -2.48
CA LEU A 67 -8.37 9.66 -2.15
C LEU A 67 -7.51 9.43 -3.40
N MET A 68 -6.20 9.57 -3.25
CA MET A 68 -5.19 9.10 -4.18
C MET A 68 -4.36 8.05 -3.48
N THR A 69 -4.56 6.78 -3.85
CA THR A 69 -3.88 5.67 -3.22
C THR A 69 -3.04 4.90 -4.23
N GLY A 70 -2.02 4.21 -3.76
CA GLY A 70 -1.18 3.42 -4.63
C GLY A 70 -0.66 2.16 -3.97
N SER A 71 -0.48 1.09 -4.73
CA SER A 71 0.02 -0.17 -4.20
C SER A 71 1.05 -0.85 -5.09
N HIS A 72 2.02 -1.48 -4.42
CA HIS A 72 2.95 -2.45 -4.99
C HIS A 72 2.71 -3.79 -4.29
N TRP A 73 1.52 -4.34 -4.49
CA TRP A 73 1.08 -5.56 -3.80
C TRP A 73 1.47 -6.78 -4.59
N TRP A 74 2.13 -7.73 -3.97
CA TRP A 74 2.70 -8.89 -4.61
C TRP A 74 2.09 -10.21 -4.10
N SER A 75 2.13 -11.22 -4.97
CA SER A 75 1.72 -12.59 -4.67
C SER A 75 2.65 -13.25 -3.65
N PRO A 76 2.25 -14.36 -3.03
CA PRO A 76 3.22 -15.33 -2.52
C PRO A 76 4.20 -15.78 -3.62
N PRO A 77 5.38 -16.34 -3.25
CA PRO A 77 6.33 -16.86 -4.22
C PRO A 77 5.74 -17.97 -5.10
N MET A 78 5.60 -17.70 -6.40
CA MET A 78 4.96 -18.62 -7.35
C MET A 78 5.88 -19.77 -7.79
N ASN A 79 7.19 -19.62 -7.64
CA ASN A 79 8.19 -20.61 -8.00
C ASN A 79 8.48 -21.65 -6.89
N TRP A 80 7.92 -21.48 -5.69
CA TRP A 80 8.13 -22.40 -4.59
C TRP A 80 7.23 -23.63 -4.72
N LYS A 81 7.86 -24.81 -4.91
CA LYS A 81 7.13 -26.08 -5.09
C LYS A 81 6.57 -26.64 -3.79
N PHE A 82 7.29 -26.45 -2.68
CA PHE A 82 6.84 -26.89 -1.36
C PHE A 82 5.63 -26.06 -0.92
N GLY A 83 4.54 -26.74 -0.54
CA GLY A 83 3.30 -26.08 -0.11
C GLY A 83 2.53 -25.38 -1.24
N ARG A 84 2.72 -25.76 -2.50
CA ARG A 84 2.13 -25.15 -3.70
C ARG A 84 0.64 -24.84 -3.55
N HIS A 85 -0.14 -25.80 -3.10
CA HIS A 85 -1.59 -25.61 -2.89
C HIS A 85 -1.91 -24.50 -1.89
N THR A 86 -1.10 -24.35 -0.83
CA THR A 86 -1.24 -23.25 0.14
C THR A 86 -0.92 -21.89 -0.53
N TRP A 87 0.14 -21.85 -1.33
CA TRP A 87 0.51 -20.63 -2.05
C TRP A 87 -0.55 -20.21 -3.08
N GLU A 88 -1.13 -21.16 -3.81
CA GLU A 88 -2.22 -20.91 -4.75
C GLU A 88 -3.47 -20.35 -4.04
N LYS A 89 -3.87 -20.93 -2.90
CA LYS A 89 -4.97 -20.40 -2.08
C LYS A 89 -4.68 -19.00 -1.55
N MET A 90 -3.47 -18.78 -1.08
CA MET A 90 -3.06 -17.46 -0.60
C MET A 90 -3.04 -16.43 -1.73
N ASN A 91 -2.62 -16.82 -2.93
CA ASN A 91 -2.62 -15.94 -4.09
C ASN A 91 -4.05 -15.56 -4.52
N ALA A 92 -4.96 -16.53 -4.57
CA ALA A 92 -6.37 -16.28 -4.88
C ALA A 92 -7.02 -15.35 -3.84
N TYR A 93 -6.78 -15.59 -2.55
CA TYR A 93 -7.24 -14.70 -1.48
C TYR A 93 -6.66 -13.29 -1.66
N ASN A 94 -5.37 -13.19 -1.95
CA ASN A 94 -4.66 -11.91 -2.09
C ASN A 94 -5.21 -11.09 -3.26
N ALA A 95 -5.49 -11.75 -4.39
CA ALA A 95 -6.09 -11.12 -5.56
C ALA A 95 -7.51 -10.59 -5.28
N ASP A 96 -8.36 -11.40 -4.64
CA ASP A 96 -9.71 -11.01 -4.25
C ASP A 96 -9.68 -9.89 -3.20
N PHE A 97 -8.77 -9.96 -2.25
CA PHE A 97 -8.60 -8.94 -1.23
C PHE A 97 -8.17 -7.60 -1.85
N MET A 98 -7.20 -7.61 -2.78
CA MET A 98 -6.76 -6.41 -3.47
C MET A 98 -7.88 -5.78 -4.31
N LYS A 99 -8.72 -6.61 -4.94
CA LYS A 99 -9.91 -6.14 -5.67
C LYS A 99 -10.87 -5.33 -4.81
N ARG A 100 -11.10 -5.77 -3.57
CA ARG A 100 -12.06 -5.14 -2.65
C ARG A 100 -11.49 -3.95 -1.88
N THR A 101 -10.19 -3.99 -1.59
CA THR A 101 -9.53 -3.04 -0.69
C THR A 101 -9.73 -1.57 -1.05
N PRO A 102 -9.56 -1.10 -2.31
CA PRO A 102 -9.74 0.31 -2.62
C PRO A 102 -11.15 0.83 -2.38
N GLY A 103 -12.18 -0.01 -2.67
CA GLY A 103 -13.57 0.33 -2.42
C GLY A 103 -13.92 0.35 -0.94
N VAL A 104 -13.50 -0.67 -0.19
CA VAL A 104 -13.70 -0.71 1.28
C VAL A 104 -13.05 0.50 1.95
N PHE A 105 -11.85 0.87 1.50
CA PHE A 105 -11.16 2.04 2.03
C PHE A 105 -11.88 3.34 1.67
N ALA A 106 -12.38 3.48 0.42
CA ALA A 106 -13.19 4.63 -0.01
C ALA A 106 -14.43 4.81 0.87
N ALA A 107 -15.18 3.75 1.10
CA ALA A 107 -16.38 3.79 1.96
C ALA A 107 -16.02 4.14 3.41
N MET A 108 -14.93 3.62 3.94
CA MET A 108 -14.49 3.89 5.31
C MET A 108 -14.00 5.33 5.50
N ILE A 109 -13.49 5.97 4.45
CA ILE A 109 -13.09 7.38 4.47
C ILE A 109 -14.26 8.31 4.12
N GLY A 110 -15.23 7.83 3.33
CA GLY A 110 -16.35 8.59 2.80
C GLY A 110 -15.97 9.47 1.61
N ALA A 111 -14.99 9.06 0.81
CA ALA A 111 -14.52 9.81 -0.36
C ALA A 111 -14.20 8.87 -1.53
N PRO A 112 -14.40 9.29 -2.80
CA PRO A 112 -13.99 8.50 -3.95
C PRO A 112 -12.48 8.24 -3.93
N ASN A 113 -12.05 7.10 -4.50
CA ASN A 113 -10.65 6.68 -4.47
C ASN A 113 -10.13 6.41 -5.89
N MET A 114 -9.06 7.09 -6.25
CA MET A 114 -8.25 6.81 -7.43
C MET A 114 -7.07 5.94 -6.98
N HIS A 115 -7.16 4.63 -7.24
CA HIS A 115 -6.16 3.65 -6.83
C HIS A 115 -5.29 3.23 -8.02
N ALA A 116 -4.00 3.50 -7.94
CA ALA A 116 -2.99 3.02 -8.89
C ALA A 116 -2.29 1.77 -8.34
N ALA A 117 -2.16 0.73 -9.16
CA ALA A 117 -1.50 -0.51 -8.76
C ALA A 117 -0.50 -0.97 -9.83
N HIS A 118 0.65 -1.46 -9.37
CA HIS A 118 1.64 -2.05 -10.27
C HIS A 118 1.18 -3.43 -10.76
N CYS A 119 1.50 -3.75 -12.01
CA CYS A 119 1.35 -5.08 -12.59
C CYS A 119 2.70 -5.57 -13.14
N GLY A 120 2.82 -6.88 -13.37
CA GLY A 120 4.04 -7.53 -13.87
C GLY A 120 4.65 -8.50 -12.85
N GLU A 121 5.92 -8.85 -13.06
CA GLU A 121 6.64 -9.82 -12.24
C GLU A 121 7.85 -9.17 -11.55
N VAL A 122 8.15 -9.67 -10.36
CA VAL A 122 9.33 -9.30 -9.58
C VAL A 122 10.08 -10.56 -9.18
N THR A 123 11.37 -10.60 -9.45
CA THR A 123 12.24 -11.69 -9.02
C THR A 123 13.33 -11.16 -8.08
N GLY A 124 13.52 -11.82 -6.97
CA GLY A 124 14.51 -11.42 -5.99
C GLY A 124 14.91 -12.52 -5.02
N GLN A 125 15.76 -12.17 -4.07
CA GLN A 125 16.11 -13.02 -2.94
C GLN A 125 15.20 -12.69 -1.75
N TYR A 126 14.45 -13.66 -1.31
CA TYR A 126 13.56 -13.52 -0.16
C TYR A 126 14.26 -13.99 1.11
N GLN A 127 14.30 -13.14 2.12
CA GLN A 127 14.90 -13.47 3.41
C GLN A 127 13.93 -14.32 4.23
N LEU A 128 14.31 -15.58 4.51
CA LEU A 128 13.47 -16.50 5.27
C LEU A 128 13.60 -16.31 6.78
N SER A 129 14.81 -16.21 7.29
CA SER A 129 15.06 -16.13 8.73
C SER A 129 16.15 -15.13 9.11
N SER A 130 17.22 -15.11 8.35
CA SER A 130 18.35 -14.21 8.54
C SER A 130 18.89 -13.81 7.17
N LYS A 131 19.81 -12.83 7.12
CA LYS A 131 20.47 -12.43 5.86
C LYS A 131 21.19 -13.57 5.13
N TRP A 132 21.47 -14.68 5.83
CA TRP A 132 22.16 -15.84 5.29
C TRP A 132 21.20 -16.91 4.77
N ILE A 133 19.95 -16.89 5.22
CA ILE A 133 18.93 -17.88 4.84
C ILE A 133 17.94 -17.19 3.92
N THR A 134 18.24 -17.21 2.63
CA THR A 134 17.41 -16.62 1.58
C THR A 134 16.97 -17.68 0.58
N ALA A 135 15.88 -17.42 -0.11
CA ALA A 135 15.42 -18.22 -1.23
C ALA A 135 15.05 -17.31 -2.40
N ARG A 136 15.35 -17.75 -3.63
CA ARG A 136 14.89 -17.05 -4.82
C ARG A 136 13.37 -17.09 -4.86
N ALA A 137 12.74 -15.94 -4.98
CA ALA A 137 11.30 -15.78 -5.11
C ALA A 137 10.96 -15.09 -6.44
N GLN A 138 9.97 -15.62 -7.11
CA GLN A 138 9.31 -15.00 -8.25
C GLN A 138 7.90 -14.63 -7.81
N LEU A 139 7.58 -13.36 -7.84
CA LEU A 139 6.34 -12.78 -7.34
C LEU A 139 5.61 -12.12 -8.52
N GLU A 140 4.30 -12.18 -8.49
CA GLU A 140 3.45 -11.43 -9.41
C GLU A 140 2.86 -10.22 -8.69
N LEU A 141 2.86 -9.07 -9.33
CA LEU A 141 2.17 -7.89 -8.84
C LEU A 141 0.67 -8.00 -9.10
N MET A 142 -0.14 -7.70 -8.08
CA MET A 142 -1.58 -7.98 -8.11
C MET A 142 -2.36 -7.12 -9.10
N GLY A 143 -1.84 -5.95 -9.49
CA GLY A 143 -2.59 -5.03 -10.32
C GLY A 143 -3.78 -4.43 -9.57
N GLU A 144 -4.94 -4.38 -10.22
CA GLU A 144 -6.20 -3.86 -9.66
C GLU A 144 -6.25 -2.32 -9.60
N THR A 145 -5.66 -1.65 -10.60
CA THR A 145 -5.88 -0.21 -10.78
C THR A 145 -7.37 0.06 -10.95
N GLN A 146 -7.95 0.94 -10.12
CA GLN A 146 -9.38 1.18 -10.14
C GLN A 146 -9.75 2.57 -9.61
N ILE A 147 -10.91 3.06 -10.05
CA ILE A 147 -11.58 4.23 -9.51
C ILE A 147 -12.86 3.76 -8.85
N THR A 148 -13.08 4.16 -7.62
CA THR A 148 -14.32 3.86 -6.88
C THR A 148 -14.99 5.15 -6.44
N ASP A 149 -16.32 5.10 -6.27
CA ASP A 149 -17.05 6.17 -5.62
C ASP A 149 -16.87 6.16 -4.09
N ALA A 150 -17.45 7.13 -3.40
CA ALA A 150 -17.38 7.26 -1.95
C ALA A 150 -18.11 6.14 -1.18
N THR A 151 -18.96 5.34 -1.84
CA THR A 151 -19.62 4.17 -1.26
C THR A 151 -18.78 2.89 -1.42
N GLY A 152 -17.71 2.96 -2.21
CA GLY A 152 -16.83 1.85 -2.53
C GLY A 152 -17.21 1.09 -3.80
N SER A 153 -18.21 1.56 -4.56
CA SER A 153 -18.61 0.94 -5.83
C SER A 153 -17.53 1.20 -6.90
N ILE A 154 -17.14 0.17 -7.63
CA ILE A 154 -16.14 0.28 -8.69
C ILE A 154 -16.76 0.97 -9.92
N LEU A 155 -16.23 2.13 -10.31
CA LEU A 155 -16.64 2.89 -11.48
C LEU A 155 -15.81 2.51 -12.72
N ALA A 156 -14.51 2.28 -12.54
CA ALA A 156 -13.62 1.79 -13.58
C ALA A 156 -12.53 0.92 -12.97
N ARG A 157 -12.06 -0.07 -13.73
CA ARG A 157 -11.07 -1.04 -13.26
C ARG A 157 -10.22 -1.55 -14.40
N ARG A 158 -8.94 -1.79 -14.12
CA ARG A 158 -8.01 -2.48 -15.01
C ARG A 158 -7.40 -3.67 -14.30
N LEU A 159 -7.56 -4.83 -14.92
CA LEU A 159 -7.07 -6.10 -14.40
C LEU A 159 -5.57 -6.25 -14.66
N ARG A 160 -4.90 -7.07 -13.84
CA ARG A 160 -3.50 -7.45 -14.05
C ARG A 160 -3.23 -7.99 -15.46
N GLN A 161 -4.13 -8.83 -15.97
CA GLN A 161 -3.99 -9.50 -17.26
C GLN A 161 -4.05 -8.54 -18.44
N GLU A 162 -4.61 -7.35 -18.28
CA GLU A 162 -4.65 -6.31 -19.29
C GLU A 162 -3.32 -5.55 -19.43
N GLY A 163 -2.37 -5.82 -18.52
CA GLY A 163 -1.05 -5.19 -18.52
C GLY A 163 -1.06 -3.70 -18.16
N PRO A 164 0.03 -2.97 -18.41
CA PRO A 164 0.11 -1.53 -18.12
C PRO A 164 -0.94 -0.72 -18.87
N GLY A 165 -1.45 0.33 -18.25
CA GLY A 165 -2.44 1.22 -18.84
C GLY A 165 -3.10 2.11 -17.80
N PHE A 166 -4.23 2.71 -18.17
CA PHE A 166 -4.99 3.62 -17.32
C PHE A 166 -6.47 3.26 -17.31
N VAL A 167 -7.19 3.81 -16.35
CA VAL A 167 -8.65 3.81 -16.26
C VAL A 167 -9.15 5.25 -16.12
N GLN A 168 -10.39 5.48 -16.54
CA GLN A 168 -11.04 6.78 -16.43
C GLN A 168 -12.48 6.61 -15.97
N ALA A 169 -12.95 7.51 -15.12
CA ALA A 169 -14.34 7.60 -14.67
C ALA A 169 -14.65 9.02 -14.21
N GLU A 170 -15.92 9.37 -14.26
CA GLU A 170 -16.43 10.57 -13.60
C GLU A 170 -16.66 10.27 -12.12
N ILE A 171 -16.22 11.17 -11.24
CA ILE A 171 -16.39 11.07 -9.80
C ILE A 171 -17.01 12.36 -9.25
N THR A 172 -17.81 12.22 -8.20
CA THR A 172 -18.29 13.36 -7.43
C THR A 172 -17.34 13.59 -6.27
N LEU A 173 -16.68 14.75 -6.26
CA LEU A 173 -15.79 15.16 -5.16
C LEU A 173 -16.60 15.55 -3.92
N GLY A 174 -15.98 15.47 -2.77
CA GLY A 174 -16.52 15.86 -1.50
C GLY A 174 -16.72 14.70 -0.55
N ALA A 175 -16.51 14.96 0.74
CA ALA A 175 -16.70 13.98 1.80
C ALA A 175 -18.18 13.62 1.95
N GLN A 176 -18.44 12.33 2.03
CA GLN A 176 -19.73 11.76 2.43
C GLN A 176 -19.62 11.17 3.84
N ASN A 177 -20.73 10.67 4.39
CA ASN A 177 -20.72 10.03 5.70
C ASN A 177 -19.82 8.78 5.67
N PRO A 178 -18.68 8.76 6.40
CA PRO A 178 -17.78 7.61 6.40
C PRO A 178 -18.45 6.41 7.05
N ALA A 179 -18.20 5.23 6.50
CA ALA A 179 -18.52 3.98 7.18
C ALA A 179 -17.59 3.81 8.40
N PRO A 180 -18.11 3.39 9.56
CA PRO A 180 -17.28 3.23 10.74
C PRO A 180 -16.22 2.16 10.50
N PRO A 181 -14.94 2.41 10.86
CA PRO A 181 -13.90 1.42 10.72
C PRO A 181 -14.19 0.23 11.66
N PRO A 182 -13.91 -1.01 11.22
CA PRO A 182 -14.07 -2.19 12.05
C PRO A 182 -13.14 -2.13 13.27
N LYS A 183 -13.51 -2.85 14.33
CA LYS A 183 -12.66 -2.99 15.52
C LYS A 183 -11.44 -3.85 15.21
N GLY A 184 -10.28 -3.46 15.73
CA GLY A 184 -9.03 -4.20 15.60
C GLY A 184 -8.01 -3.49 14.71
N PHE A 185 -6.95 -4.20 14.35
CA PHE A 185 -5.85 -3.63 13.56
C PHE A 185 -6.11 -3.68 12.04
N TRP A 186 -6.79 -4.75 11.58
CA TRP A 186 -7.06 -4.99 10.17
C TRP A 186 -8.48 -4.59 9.79
N VAL A 187 -8.66 -3.99 8.64
CA VAL A 187 -9.97 -3.64 8.06
C VAL A 187 -10.79 -4.90 7.78
N GLU A 188 -10.16 -5.96 7.33
CA GLU A 188 -10.78 -7.28 7.17
C GLU A 188 -10.01 -8.33 7.97
N LYS A 189 -10.69 -9.42 8.33
CA LYS A 189 -10.05 -10.53 9.05
C LYS A 189 -9.01 -11.21 8.16
N MET A 190 -7.76 -11.03 8.48
CA MET A 190 -6.64 -11.67 7.77
C MET A 190 -6.53 -13.15 8.12
N PRO A 191 -6.30 -14.05 7.15
CA PRO A 191 -5.98 -15.44 7.40
C PRO A 191 -4.81 -15.59 8.38
N LEU A 192 -4.87 -16.65 9.22
CA LEU A 192 -3.86 -16.87 10.27
C LEU A 192 -2.43 -16.91 9.71
N MET A 193 -2.24 -17.58 8.56
CA MET A 193 -0.91 -17.66 7.92
C MET A 193 -0.37 -16.30 7.51
N PHE A 194 -1.21 -15.39 6.96
CA PHE A 194 -0.81 -14.02 6.66
C PHE A 194 -0.42 -13.25 7.92
N ARG A 195 -1.15 -13.45 9.03
CA ARG A 195 -0.83 -12.81 10.31
C ARG A 195 0.50 -13.29 10.87
N ILE A 196 0.75 -14.61 10.87
CA ILE A 196 2.03 -15.18 11.29
C ILE A 196 3.16 -14.63 10.43
N PHE A 197 2.96 -14.63 9.12
CA PHE A 197 3.93 -14.11 8.16
C PHE A 197 4.22 -12.62 8.35
N TRP A 198 3.18 -11.82 8.58
CA TRP A 198 3.30 -10.41 8.92
C TRP A 198 4.20 -10.19 10.14
N TYR A 199 3.91 -10.83 11.27
CA TYR A 199 4.69 -10.64 12.48
C TYR A 199 6.13 -11.13 12.35
N HIS A 200 6.31 -12.30 11.75
CA HIS A 200 7.63 -12.88 11.52
C HIS A 200 8.49 -11.96 10.63
N GLN A 201 7.98 -11.55 9.48
CA GLN A 201 8.74 -10.72 8.54
C GLN A 201 9.01 -9.31 9.07
N ASN A 202 8.06 -8.71 9.76
CA ASN A 202 8.33 -7.43 10.45
C ASN A 202 9.45 -7.56 11.48
N PHE A 203 9.45 -8.63 12.27
CA PHE A 203 10.48 -8.87 13.27
C PHE A 203 11.87 -9.06 12.64
N VAL A 204 11.98 -9.96 11.67
CA VAL A 204 13.26 -10.25 10.98
C VAL A 204 13.81 -9.01 10.27
N ALA A 205 12.97 -8.32 9.53
CA ALA A 205 13.35 -7.13 8.77
C ALA A 205 13.77 -5.96 9.68
N SER A 206 13.02 -5.71 10.76
CA SER A 206 13.37 -4.66 11.74
C SER A 206 14.73 -4.93 12.42
N ARG A 207 15.03 -6.18 12.73
CA ARG A 207 16.36 -6.54 13.24
C ARG A 207 17.47 -6.26 12.25
N SER A 208 17.25 -6.58 10.97
CA SER A 208 18.20 -6.28 9.89
C SER A 208 18.46 -4.78 9.76
N TYR A 209 17.40 -3.94 9.86
CA TYR A 209 17.53 -2.49 9.87
C TYR A 209 18.36 -1.99 11.04
N GLN A 210 18.05 -2.45 12.26
CA GLN A 210 18.78 -2.04 13.46
C GLN A 210 20.25 -2.46 13.43
N GLU A 211 20.54 -3.63 12.88
CA GLU A 211 21.92 -4.08 12.65
C GLU A 211 22.64 -3.17 11.65
N ALA A 212 22.01 -2.87 10.51
CA ALA A 212 22.56 -1.97 9.49
C ALA A 212 22.80 -0.56 10.05
N LYS A 213 21.84 -0.02 10.83
CA LYS A 213 21.96 1.26 11.52
C LYS A 213 23.16 1.27 12.47
N ARG A 214 23.31 0.24 13.30
CA ARG A 214 24.41 0.11 14.27
C ARG A 214 25.78 0.04 13.59
N LYS A 215 25.84 -0.52 12.36
CA LYS A 215 27.05 -0.61 11.55
C LYS A 215 27.33 0.61 10.66
N GLY A 216 26.48 1.64 10.72
CA GLY A 216 26.61 2.81 9.86
C GLY A 216 26.37 2.53 8.36
N LEU A 217 25.65 1.45 8.04
CA LEU A 217 25.41 1.02 6.66
C LEU A 217 24.16 1.63 6.03
N LEU A 218 23.36 2.38 6.82
CA LEU A 218 22.19 3.07 6.28
C LEU A 218 22.64 4.31 5.52
N SER A 219 22.15 4.47 4.31
CA SER A 219 22.32 5.72 3.57
C SER A 219 21.70 6.86 4.36
N THR A 220 22.48 7.89 4.63
CA THR A 220 22.03 9.16 5.21
C THR A 220 21.47 10.07 4.13
N TYR A 221 20.66 9.55 3.24
CA TYR A 221 20.02 10.41 2.26
C TYR A 221 19.04 11.34 2.98
N ASP A 222 19.45 12.57 3.11
CA ASP A 222 18.65 13.62 3.74
C ASP A 222 17.62 14.15 2.74
N PHE A 223 16.41 13.62 2.83
CA PHE A 223 15.27 14.08 2.04
C PHE A 223 14.79 15.49 2.44
N SER A 224 15.33 16.09 3.51
CA SER A 224 14.99 17.47 3.90
C SER A 224 15.63 18.51 2.98
N ARG A 225 16.63 18.14 2.20
CA ARG A 225 17.18 18.99 1.16
C ARG A 225 16.27 18.89 -0.06
N ASN A 226 15.33 19.82 -0.15
CA ASN A 226 14.53 20.10 -1.34
C ASN A 226 15.46 20.39 -2.53
N ALA A 227 15.96 19.34 -3.19
CA ALA A 227 16.47 19.48 -4.52
C ALA A 227 15.25 19.44 -5.46
N PRO A 228 14.97 20.47 -6.24
CA PRO A 228 13.98 20.38 -7.29
C PRO A 228 14.35 19.19 -8.19
N LEU A 229 13.38 18.33 -8.44
CA LEU A 229 13.53 17.27 -9.44
C LEU A 229 13.85 17.98 -10.76
N LYS A 230 15.09 17.82 -11.25
CA LYS A 230 15.51 18.29 -12.56
C LYS A 230 15.01 17.33 -13.63
#